data_4f53ad26e08877bc63699c0e90ccdc3b
#
_entry.id   4f53ad26e08877bc63699c0e90ccdc3b
#
_cell.length_a   1.000
_cell.length_b   1.000
_cell.length_c   1.000
_cell.angle_alpha   90.00
_cell.angle_beta   90.00
_cell.angle_gamma   90.00
#
_symmetry.space_group_name_H-M   'P 1'
#
loop_
_entity.id
_entity.type
_entity.pdbx_description
1 polymer ?
#
loop_
_entity_poly.entity_id
_entity_poly.type
_entity_poly.pdbx_seq_one_letter_code
_entity_poly.pdbx_strand_id
1 'polypeptide(L)'
;MSPLLLASAAAFAQEPAKTAQEPPVTSAPADTVHPEDQPQTALPRETAIENPLGRTSGISGNAFGGYGELTFNAPANGPSVVDMRRFVLFFGHDFTEKLRFYSEVELEHAISSATDQGEVEVEQAYLDGLLSKKLNLRGGLILMPVGIVNVYHEPPSFNGVDRPDLDQFVIPSTWREAGVGIFGELAEGLRYQLYGVTGFNANRFSAESALREGHQEAQLAYGGDFGGVARLDYEPLLGTVFGFSAYAAMSGNTLRSTVGRVPVTLFEADARTRRGGFTARAQAAVLFIGEAAALDRAFETGTEEQKAALPVSSQARGAYLEVAYDLLRLLAPRESQSLTAFVRGEYVDTQADVPAGFDAKLEFRRYSAVAGVVYRPIPQIALKADYRRREFGAGPGFNEIATAITWLF
;
A
#
# COMPACT_ATOMS: atom_id res chain seq x y z
N MET A 1 -50.66 29.30 0.48
CA MET A 1 -51.28 29.47 1.80
C MET A 1 -50.36 28.86 2.82
N SER A 2 -49.62 29.73 3.53
CA SER A 2 -48.86 29.40 4.77
C SER A 2 -49.85 29.21 5.93
N PRO A 3 -49.46 28.65 7.13
CA PRO A 3 -48.50 29.37 7.98
C PRO A 3 -47.48 28.55 8.77
N LEU A 4 -46.45 29.28 9.16
CA LEU A 4 -45.50 29.15 10.26
C LEU A 4 -46.09 28.61 11.60
N LEU A 5 -45.22 27.91 12.36
CA LEU A 5 -45.25 27.88 13.82
C LEU A 5 -43.81 27.88 14.38
N LEU A 6 -43.47 29.00 15.00
CA LEU A 6 -42.36 29.18 15.95
C LEU A 6 -42.75 28.48 17.28
N ALA A 7 -41.75 27.82 17.89
CA ALA A 7 -41.82 27.48 19.32
C ALA A 7 -40.46 27.80 19.99
N SER A 8 -40.63 28.54 21.05
CA SER A 8 -39.64 29.26 21.86
C SER A 8 -38.78 28.34 22.73
N ALA A 9 -37.52 28.78 22.95
CA ALA A 9 -36.59 28.27 23.96
C ALA A 9 -37.04 28.70 25.37
N ALA A 10 -37.04 27.77 26.31
CA ALA A 10 -37.13 28.03 27.73
C ALA A 10 -35.84 27.56 28.37
N ALA A 11 -35.14 28.50 28.96
CA ALA A 11 -33.95 28.29 29.80
C ALA A 11 -34.35 27.80 31.20
N PHE A 12 -33.76 26.70 31.66
CA PHE A 12 -33.78 26.30 33.06
C PHE A 12 -32.40 26.53 33.66
N ALA A 13 -32.33 27.45 34.62
CA ALA A 13 -31.19 27.63 35.51
C ALA A 13 -31.26 26.57 36.62
N GLN A 14 -30.16 25.84 36.84
CA GLN A 14 -30.00 25.01 38.03
C GLN A 14 -28.86 25.56 38.90
N GLU A 15 -29.17 25.65 40.17
CA GLU A 15 -28.26 26.08 41.26
C GLU A 15 -27.14 25.06 41.49
N PRO A 16 -25.98 25.50 42.07
CA PRO A 16 -24.81 24.62 42.26
C PRO A 16 -24.97 23.78 43.55
N ALA A 17 -24.77 22.47 43.40
CA ALA A 17 -24.69 21.52 44.51
C ALA A 17 -23.34 21.62 45.24
N LYS A 18 -23.42 21.54 46.60
CA LYS A 18 -22.32 21.61 47.58
C LYS A 18 -21.29 20.48 47.34
N THR A 19 -20.02 20.87 47.29
CA THR A 19 -18.84 20.03 47.36
C THR A 19 -18.74 19.28 48.69
N ALA A 20 -18.69 17.95 48.63
CA ALA A 20 -18.23 17.10 49.73
C ALA A 20 -16.70 16.96 49.63
N GLN A 21 -15.97 17.25 50.70
CA GLN A 21 -14.53 17.04 50.80
C GLN A 21 -14.23 15.56 51.02
N GLU A 22 -13.42 14.97 50.13
CA GLU A 22 -12.78 13.69 50.36
C GLU A 22 -11.52 13.83 51.21
N PRO A 23 -11.16 12.81 52.04
CA PRO A 23 -9.98 12.84 52.89
C PRO A 23 -8.69 12.67 52.07
N PRO A 24 -7.53 13.14 52.59
CA PRO A 24 -6.27 13.14 51.83
C PRO A 24 -5.73 11.71 51.65
N VAL A 25 -5.54 11.33 50.38
CA VAL A 25 -4.80 10.11 50.00
C VAL A 25 -3.31 10.40 50.17
N THR A 26 -2.64 9.69 51.05
CA THR A 26 -1.20 9.67 51.17
C THR A 26 -0.56 9.07 49.92
N SER A 27 0.13 9.89 49.16
CA SER A 27 0.91 9.46 47.99
C SER A 27 2.17 8.72 48.43
N ALA A 28 2.31 7.46 47.97
CA ALA A 28 3.61 6.80 47.93
C ALA A 28 4.53 7.54 46.92
N PRO A 29 5.87 7.53 47.12
CA PRO A 29 6.77 8.25 46.25
C PRO A 29 6.67 7.67 44.83
N ALA A 30 6.39 8.52 43.85
CA ALA A 30 6.42 8.21 42.46
C ALA A 30 7.87 7.86 42.08
N ASP A 31 8.10 6.63 41.60
CA ASP A 31 9.29 6.30 40.84
C ASP A 31 9.37 7.28 39.66
N THR A 32 10.37 8.12 39.69
CA THR A 32 10.70 9.00 38.57
C THR A 32 11.26 8.17 37.45
N VAL A 33 10.38 7.72 36.55
CA VAL A 33 10.79 7.19 35.23
C VAL A 33 11.42 8.38 34.51
N HIS A 34 12.72 8.29 34.24
CA HIS A 34 13.42 9.30 33.47
C HIS A 34 12.82 9.35 32.07
N PRO A 35 12.69 10.55 31.43
CA PRO A 35 12.15 10.69 30.07
C PRO A 35 12.92 9.91 29.01
N GLU A 36 14.12 9.42 29.34
CA GLU A 36 14.99 8.65 28.44
C GLU A 36 14.58 7.17 28.32
N ASP A 37 13.76 6.66 29.24
CA ASP A 37 13.32 5.25 29.28
C ASP A 37 11.95 5.01 28.59
N GLN A 38 11.30 6.05 28.11
CA GLN A 38 10.12 5.85 27.26
C GLN A 38 10.61 5.41 25.86
N PRO A 39 10.13 4.29 25.34
CA PRO A 39 10.44 3.89 23.96
C PRO A 39 9.95 5.02 23.04
N GLN A 40 10.91 5.81 22.54
CA GLN A 40 10.68 6.88 21.58
C GLN A 40 9.84 6.31 20.45
N THR A 41 8.59 6.75 20.37
CA THR A 41 7.65 6.58 19.26
C THR A 41 8.13 5.60 18.18
N ALA A 42 8.11 4.31 18.51
CA ALA A 42 7.91 3.32 17.50
C ALA A 42 6.65 3.79 16.77
N LEU A 43 6.71 3.91 15.43
CA LEU A 43 5.49 3.76 14.66
C LEU A 43 4.74 2.60 15.32
N PRO A 44 3.43 2.70 15.57
CA PRO A 44 2.68 1.63 16.20
C PRO A 44 3.19 0.34 15.58
N ARG A 45 3.50 -0.67 16.41
CA ARG A 45 3.92 -1.99 15.90
C ARG A 45 3.20 -2.18 14.61
N GLU A 46 3.95 -2.38 13.50
CA GLU A 46 3.34 -2.57 12.18
C GLU A 46 2.45 -3.81 12.24
N THR A 47 1.32 -3.63 12.82
CA THR A 47 0.27 -4.62 12.92
C THR A 47 -0.63 -4.36 11.72
N ALA A 48 -0.17 -4.79 10.52
CA ALA A 48 -1.06 -4.99 9.38
C ALA A 48 -2.28 -5.87 9.74
N ILE A 49 -2.33 -6.32 10.95
CA ILE A 49 -3.38 -7.12 11.57
C ILE A 49 -4.29 -6.26 12.45
N GLU A 50 -3.77 -5.20 13.03
CA GLU A 50 -4.55 -4.24 13.82
C GLU A 50 -4.87 -3.05 12.94
N ASN A 51 -6.16 -2.72 12.87
CA ASN A 51 -6.73 -1.55 12.22
C ASN A 51 -5.69 -0.48 11.86
N PRO A 52 -5.41 -0.19 10.56
CA PRO A 52 -4.42 0.81 10.12
C PRO A 52 -4.65 2.20 10.73
N LEU A 53 -5.86 2.47 11.22
CA LEU A 53 -6.21 3.72 11.91
C LEU A 53 -5.60 3.87 13.30
N GLY A 54 -4.93 2.83 13.85
CA GLY A 54 -4.70 2.83 15.29
C GLY A 54 -6.03 3.03 16.03
N ARG A 55 -6.10 2.83 17.32
CA ARG A 55 -7.30 3.20 18.09
C ARG A 55 -7.45 4.73 18.09
N THR A 56 -8.09 5.27 17.05
CA THR A 56 -8.58 6.65 17.15
C THR A 56 -9.68 6.62 18.20
N SER A 57 -9.38 7.20 19.34
CA SER A 57 -10.29 7.43 20.45
C SER A 57 -11.41 8.36 20.01
N GLY A 58 -12.42 7.81 19.40
CA GLY A 58 -13.59 8.57 19.00
C GLY A 58 -14.81 7.72 19.21
N ILE A 59 -15.91 8.23 19.48
CA ILE A 59 -17.27 7.69 19.54
C ILE A 59 -17.31 6.15 19.46
N SER A 60 -17.65 5.48 20.51
CA SER A 60 -17.59 4.02 20.67
C SER A 60 -18.00 3.25 19.41
N GLY A 61 -17.08 2.43 18.90
CA GLY A 61 -17.32 1.50 17.82
C GLY A 61 -17.02 1.99 16.39
N ASN A 62 -16.74 3.28 16.16
CA ASN A 62 -16.43 3.81 14.83
C ASN A 62 -15.03 4.42 14.78
N ALA A 63 -14.35 4.26 13.66
CA ALA A 63 -13.12 4.94 13.31
C ALA A 63 -13.30 5.63 11.95
N PHE A 64 -12.79 6.85 11.83
CA PHE A 64 -12.83 7.62 10.59
C PHE A 64 -11.49 8.33 10.42
N GLY A 65 -11.02 8.41 9.20
CA GLY A 65 -9.80 9.10 8.85
C GLY A 65 -9.60 9.14 7.35
N GLY A 66 -8.44 9.57 6.92
CA GLY A 66 -8.14 9.65 5.51
C GLY A 66 -6.73 10.13 5.26
N TYR A 67 -6.33 10.07 4.01
CA TYR A 67 -5.07 10.62 3.56
C TYR A 67 -5.19 11.21 2.16
N GLY A 68 -4.17 11.94 1.76
CA GLY A 68 -4.09 12.45 0.42
C GLY A 68 -2.70 12.95 0.07
N GLU A 69 -2.52 13.20 -1.21
CA GLU A 69 -1.29 13.76 -1.74
C GLU A 69 -1.52 14.68 -2.93
N LEU A 70 -0.82 15.81 -2.91
CA LEU A 70 -0.66 16.69 -4.05
C LEU A 70 0.78 16.59 -4.51
N THR A 71 0.99 16.25 -5.79
CA THR A 71 2.31 16.05 -6.39
C THR A 71 2.62 17.06 -7.46
N PHE A 72 3.91 17.32 -7.67
CA PHE A 72 4.44 18.00 -8.84
C PHE A 72 5.58 17.16 -9.39
N ASN A 73 5.47 16.71 -10.63
CA ASN A 73 6.46 15.93 -11.35
C ASN A 73 6.96 16.70 -12.56
N ALA A 74 8.27 16.82 -12.72
CA ALA A 74 8.93 17.54 -13.80
C ALA A 74 10.00 16.65 -14.48
N PRO A 75 9.59 15.73 -15.37
CA PRO A 75 10.51 14.93 -16.15
C PRO A 75 11.20 15.79 -17.22
N ALA A 76 12.49 15.55 -17.44
CA ALA A 76 13.28 16.31 -18.43
C ALA A 76 12.88 16.02 -19.88
N ASN A 77 12.13 14.95 -20.13
CA ASN A 77 11.69 14.50 -21.45
C ASN A 77 10.19 14.70 -21.73
N GLY A 78 9.49 15.41 -20.83
CA GLY A 78 8.04 15.61 -20.96
C GLY A 78 7.55 16.87 -20.24
N PRO A 79 6.24 17.14 -20.28
CA PRO A 79 5.65 18.25 -19.56
C PRO A 79 5.69 18.03 -18.04
N SER A 80 5.80 19.13 -17.30
CA SER A 80 5.60 19.10 -15.86
C SER A 80 4.11 19.00 -15.53
N VAL A 81 3.77 18.19 -14.52
CA VAL A 81 2.39 17.91 -14.11
C VAL A 81 2.22 18.23 -12.63
N VAL A 82 1.15 18.94 -12.30
CA VAL A 82 0.62 19.07 -10.92
C VAL A 82 -0.62 18.21 -10.81
N ASP A 83 -0.67 17.35 -9.78
CA ASP A 83 -1.73 16.38 -9.67
C ASP A 83 -2.15 16.19 -8.20
N MET A 84 -3.43 16.36 -7.92
CA MET A 84 -4.07 15.85 -6.71
C MET A 84 -4.26 14.35 -6.90
N ARG A 85 -3.15 13.58 -6.75
CA ARG A 85 -3.06 12.19 -7.19
C ARG A 85 -4.11 11.31 -6.54
N ARG A 86 -4.35 11.52 -5.23
CA ARG A 86 -5.38 10.79 -4.49
C ARG A 86 -5.92 11.52 -3.28
N PHE A 87 -7.15 11.25 -2.97
CA PHE A 87 -7.81 11.58 -1.72
C PHE A 87 -8.59 10.36 -1.24
N VAL A 88 -8.19 9.79 -0.12
CA VAL A 88 -8.74 8.54 0.42
C VAL A 88 -9.42 8.79 1.75
N LEU A 89 -10.60 8.22 1.91
CA LEU A 89 -11.35 8.19 3.16
C LEU A 89 -11.48 6.75 3.63
N PHE A 90 -11.17 6.49 4.87
CA PHE A 90 -11.43 5.21 5.48
C PHE A 90 -12.43 5.30 6.63
N PHE A 91 -13.21 4.24 6.72
CA PHE A 91 -14.21 4.04 7.75
C PHE A 91 -14.04 2.65 8.36
N GLY A 92 -14.00 2.60 9.69
CA GLY A 92 -14.00 1.37 10.47
C GLY A 92 -15.17 1.34 11.42
N HIS A 93 -15.71 0.13 11.67
CA HIS A 93 -16.79 -0.08 12.63
C HIS A 93 -16.61 -1.38 13.41
N ASP A 94 -16.59 -1.30 14.73
CA ASP A 94 -16.61 -2.45 15.62
C ASP A 94 -18.05 -2.83 15.94
N PHE A 95 -18.61 -3.86 15.27
CA PHE A 95 -19.94 -4.40 15.60
C PHE A 95 -19.94 -5.02 16.99
N THR A 96 -18.85 -5.71 17.33
CA THR A 96 -18.59 -6.31 18.63
C THR A 96 -17.07 -6.28 18.90
N GLU A 97 -16.62 -6.69 20.07
CA GLU A 97 -15.19 -6.89 20.37
C GLU A 97 -14.47 -7.87 19.41
N LYS A 98 -15.25 -8.73 18.72
CA LYS A 98 -14.74 -9.79 17.85
C LYS A 98 -15.11 -9.66 16.39
N LEU A 99 -15.96 -8.73 16.02
CA LEU A 99 -16.41 -8.53 14.64
C LEU A 99 -16.24 -7.07 14.25
N ARG A 100 -15.40 -6.83 13.24
CA ARG A 100 -15.02 -5.50 12.75
C ARG A 100 -15.25 -5.40 11.26
N PHE A 101 -15.64 -4.22 10.84
CA PHE A 101 -15.68 -3.81 9.44
C PHE A 101 -14.63 -2.74 9.19
N TYR A 102 -14.02 -2.78 8.01
CA TYR A 102 -13.09 -1.76 7.54
C TYR A 102 -13.31 -1.48 6.05
N SER A 103 -13.23 -0.22 5.64
CA SER A 103 -13.31 0.18 4.23
C SER A 103 -12.45 1.39 3.93
N GLU A 104 -11.99 1.47 2.68
CA GLU A 104 -11.32 2.62 2.07
C GLU A 104 -11.98 2.94 0.75
N VAL A 105 -12.21 4.25 0.52
CA VAL A 105 -12.73 4.79 -0.73
C VAL A 105 -11.75 5.86 -1.23
N GLU A 106 -11.25 5.68 -2.44
CA GLU A 106 -10.32 6.58 -3.11
C GLU A 106 -11.02 7.43 -4.18
N LEU A 107 -10.62 8.68 -4.25
CA LEU A 107 -10.84 9.57 -5.39
C LEU A 107 -9.48 9.90 -6.01
N GLU A 108 -9.23 9.42 -7.24
CA GLU A 108 -8.04 9.75 -8.00
C GLU A 108 -8.21 11.02 -8.84
N HIS A 109 -7.10 11.77 -9.03
CA HIS A 109 -6.99 12.95 -9.90
C HIS A 109 -8.05 14.04 -9.65
N ALA A 110 -8.55 14.16 -8.40
CA ALA A 110 -9.50 15.17 -7.92
C ALA A 110 -10.87 15.22 -8.61
N ILE A 111 -11.02 14.77 -9.83
CA ILE A 111 -12.27 14.83 -10.61
C ILE A 111 -12.53 13.47 -11.25
N SER A 112 -13.72 12.92 -11.00
CA SER A 112 -14.20 11.70 -11.68
C SER A 112 -15.40 12.04 -12.53
N SER A 113 -15.27 11.90 -13.86
CA SER A 113 -16.35 12.07 -14.82
C SER A 113 -16.10 11.18 -16.05
N ALA A 114 -17.08 11.11 -16.95
CA ALA A 114 -16.96 10.31 -18.19
C ALA A 114 -15.86 10.80 -19.16
N THR A 115 -15.33 12.00 -18.95
CA THR A 115 -14.33 12.63 -19.83
C THR A 115 -13.00 12.91 -19.15
N ASP A 116 -12.94 12.78 -17.84
CA ASP A 116 -11.74 13.00 -17.03
C ASP A 116 -11.03 11.69 -16.74
N GLN A 117 -9.76 11.76 -16.30
CA GLN A 117 -8.94 10.58 -16.02
C GLN A 117 -9.10 10.05 -14.60
N GLY A 118 -9.75 10.81 -13.71
CA GLY A 118 -9.96 10.40 -12.34
C GLY A 118 -11.08 9.40 -12.18
N GLU A 119 -10.96 8.55 -11.17
CA GLU A 119 -11.98 7.56 -10.81
C GLU A 119 -12.27 7.56 -9.33
N VAL A 120 -13.42 6.99 -8.97
CA VAL A 120 -13.80 6.73 -7.58
C VAL A 120 -13.91 5.24 -7.42
N GLU A 121 -13.18 4.72 -6.46
CA GLU A 121 -13.12 3.28 -6.25
C GLU A 121 -13.10 2.90 -4.77
N VAL A 122 -13.45 1.65 -4.51
CA VAL A 122 -13.31 1.03 -3.19
C VAL A 122 -11.98 0.27 -3.17
N GLU A 123 -10.99 0.77 -2.44
CA GLU A 123 -9.70 0.08 -2.31
C GLU A 123 -9.79 -1.14 -1.41
N GLN A 124 -10.56 -1.03 -0.32
CA GLN A 124 -10.77 -2.12 0.63
C GLN A 124 -12.20 -2.08 1.17
N ALA A 125 -12.78 -3.24 1.41
CA ALA A 125 -14.04 -3.39 2.16
C ALA A 125 -14.12 -4.83 2.69
N TYR A 126 -13.84 -5.04 3.98
CA TYR A 126 -13.79 -6.38 4.55
C TYR A 126 -14.32 -6.46 5.98
N LEU A 127 -14.62 -7.67 6.40
CA LEU A 127 -14.97 -8.03 7.77
C LEU A 127 -13.84 -8.86 8.39
N ASP A 128 -13.47 -8.53 9.62
CA ASP A 128 -12.56 -9.30 10.46
C ASP A 128 -13.33 -9.96 11.60
N GLY A 129 -13.18 -11.30 11.71
CA GLY A 129 -13.62 -12.09 12.85
C GLY A 129 -12.44 -12.40 13.78
N LEU A 130 -12.34 -11.72 14.93
CA LEU A 130 -11.22 -11.83 15.87
C LEU A 130 -11.48 -12.97 16.85
N LEU A 131 -10.86 -14.13 16.61
CA LEU A 131 -11.08 -15.35 17.41
C LEU A 131 -10.03 -15.50 18.52
N SER A 132 -8.76 -15.25 18.18
CA SER A 132 -7.65 -15.34 19.11
C SER A 132 -6.41 -14.61 18.57
N LYS A 133 -5.36 -14.47 19.38
CA LYS A 133 -4.08 -13.92 18.91
C LYS A 133 -3.49 -14.70 17.73
N LYS A 134 -3.73 -16.03 17.70
CA LYS A 134 -3.14 -16.93 16.70
C LYS A 134 -3.99 -17.16 15.47
N LEU A 135 -5.30 -16.93 15.54
CA LEU A 135 -6.23 -17.24 14.46
C LEU A 135 -7.35 -16.21 14.42
N ASN A 136 -7.47 -15.53 13.30
CA ASN A 136 -8.54 -14.63 12.97
C ASN A 136 -8.98 -14.91 11.54
N LEU A 137 -10.16 -14.42 11.18
CA LEU A 137 -10.75 -14.57 9.85
C LEU A 137 -10.82 -13.20 9.20
N ARG A 138 -10.62 -13.12 7.89
CA ARG A 138 -10.87 -11.92 7.08
C ARG A 138 -11.60 -12.33 5.81
N GLY A 139 -12.58 -11.52 5.37
CA GLY A 139 -13.28 -11.75 4.11
C GLY A 139 -13.88 -10.47 3.55
N GLY A 140 -13.76 -10.30 2.23
CA GLY A 140 -14.23 -9.13 1.50
C GLY A 140 -13.30 -8.74 0.35
N LEU A 141 -13.26 -7.46 0.01
CA LEU A 141 -12.26 -6.87 -0.87
C LEU A 141 -11.04 -6.51 -0.01
N ILE A 142 -9.92 -7.19 -0.25
CA ILE A 142 -8.73 -7.13 0.60
C ILE A 142 -7.49 -6.75 -0.22
N LEU A 143 -6.61 -5.96 0.35
CA LEU A 143 -5.27 -5.75 -0.20
C LEU A 143 -4.47 -7.04 -0.11
N MET A 144 -3.78 -7.34 -1.19
CA MET A 144 -2.92 -8.53 -1.25
C MET A 144 -1.69 -8.32 -0.36
N PRO A 145 -1.39 -9.23 0.57
CA PRO A 145 -0.25 -9.09 1.46
C PRO A 145 1.06 -9.46 0.76
N VAL A 146 1.40 -8.73 -0.30
CA VAL A 146 2.61 -8.92 -1.11
C VAL A 146 3.44 -7.64 -1.09
N GLY A 147 4.68 -7.75 -0.64
CA GLY A 147 5.59 -6.63 -0.58
C GLY A 147 5.38 -5.68 0.60
N ILE A 148 6.18 -4.61 0.64
CA ILE A 148 6.14 -3.61 1.71
C ILE A 148 5.04 -2.58 1.44
N VAL A 149 4.97 -2.08 0.20
CA VAL A 149 4.17 -0.89 -0.14
C VAL A 149 2.72 -1.25 -0.43
N ASN A 150 2.39 -2.46 -0.86
CA ASN A 150 1.01 -2.77 -1.22
C ASN A 150 0.03 -2.67 -0.04
N VAL A 151 0.45 -3.10 1.14
CA VAL A 151 -0.38 -3.03 2.36
C VAL A 151 -0.26 -1.67 3.06
N TYR A 152 0.91 -0.99 2.91
CA TYR A 152 1.20 0.32 3.53
C TYR A 152 1.47 1.34 2.44
N HIS A 153 0.45 1.59 1.62
CA HIS A 153 0.57 2.42 0.41
C HIS A 153 0.27 3.90 0.64
N GLU A 154 -0.10 4.28 1.86
CA GLU A 154 -0.35 5.67 2.21
C GLU A 154 0.91 6.53 1.97
N PRO A 155 0.79 7.66 1.29
CA PRO A 155 1.94 8.47 0.90
C PRO A 155 2.89 8.87 2.03
N PRO A 156 2.46 9.15 3.27
CA PRO A 156 3.40 9.44 4.36
C PRO A 156 4.26 8.24 4.79
N SER A 157 3.91 7.00 4.41
CA SER A 157 4.58 5.76 4.85
C SER A 157 5.90 5.47 4.14
N PHE A 158 6.15 6.05 2.97
CA PHE A 158 7.37 5.87 2.17
C PHE A 158 8.06 7.22 1.87
N ASN A 159 9.37 7.19 1.54
CA ASN A 159 10.16 8.42 1.42
C ASN A 159 10.04 9.10 0.05
N GLY A 160 10.08 8.37 -1.05
CA GLY A 160 9.96 8.94 -2.39
C GLY A 160 8.63 9.64 -2.62
N VAL A 161 8.55 10.53 -3.59
CA VAL A 161 7.28 11.06 -4.11
C VAL A 161 6.52 9.92 -4.76
N ASP A 162 7.20 9.13 -5.60
CA ASP A 162 6.63 7.92 -6.19
C ASP A 162 7.02 6.66 -5.41
N ARG A 163 6.14 5.65 -5.50
CA ARG A 163 6.41 4.29 -5.05
C ARG A 163 7.62 3.72 -5.80
N PRO A 164 8.35 2.73 -5.25
CA PRO A 164 9.40 2.02 -5.99
C PRO A 164 8.86 1.41 -7.30
N ASP A 165 9.69 1.39 -8.34
CA ASP A 165 9.33 0.79 -9.64
C ASP A 165 8.93 -0.69 -9.51
N LEU A 166 9.54 -1.43 -8.57
CA LEU A 166 9.16 -2.81 -8.26
C LEU A 166 7.67 -2.93 -7.87
N ASP A 167 7.18 -1.99 -7.02
CA ASP A 167 5.80 -1.94 -6.54
C ASP A 167 4.83 -1.29 -7.55
N GLN A 168 5.28 -0.94 -8.74
CA GLN A 168 4.45 -0.44 -9.83
C GLN A 168 4.36 -1.41 -10.99
N PHE A 169 5.46 -2.14 -11.33
CA PHE A 169 5.56 -2.90 -12.57
C PHE A 169 5.63 -4.42 -12.36
N VAL A 170 6.09 -4.92 -11.21
CA VAL A 170 6.18 -6.36 -10.91
C VAL A 170 5.18 -6.77 -9.84
N ILE A 171 5.13 -6.00 -8.75
CA ILE A 171 4.06 -6.09 -7.75
C ILE A 171 3.08 -4.97 -8.08
N PRO A 172 1.90 -5.29 -8.61
CA PRO A 172 0.99 -4.25 -9.09
C PRO A 172 0.25 -3.60 -7.92
N SER A 173 0.86 -2.67 -7.18
CA SER A 173 0.18 -1.93 -6.11
C SER A 173 -0.71 -0.81 -6.71
N THR A 174 -1.91 -0.55 -6.28
CA THR A 174 -2.62 -1.01 -5.07
C THR A 174 -3.38 -2.32 -5.36
N TRP A 175 -2.70 -3.45 -5.31
CA TRP A 175 -3.31 -4.73 -5.67
C TRP A 175 -4.29 -5.20 -4.60
N ARG A 176 -5.54 -5.34 -4.96
CA ARG A 176 -6.65 -5.81 -4.15
C ARG A 176 -7.48 -6.86 -4.89
N GLU A 177 -8.04 -7.84 -4.18
CA GLU A 177 -8.88 -8.88 -4.75
C GLU A 177 -10.01 -9.27 -3.78
N ALA A 178 -11.10 -9.81 -4.33
CA ALA A 178 -12.11 -10.47 -3.51
C ALA A 178 -11.49 -11.73 -2.90
N GLY A 179 -11.60 -11.87 -1.60
CA GLY A 179 -10.97 -13.00 -0.94
C GLY A 179 -11.49 -13.28 0.47
N VAL A 180 -11.08 -14.45 0.97
CA VAL A 180 -11.34 -14.89 2.33
C VAL A 180 -10.16 -15.71 2.84
N GLY A 181 -9.85 -15.61 4.11
CA GLY A 181 -8.79 -16.42 4.71
C GLY A 181 -8.56 -16.13 6.18
N ILE A 182 -7.35 -16.45 6.62
CA ILE A 182 -6.95 -16.42 8.02
C ILE A 182 -5.67 -15.62 8.21
N PHE A 183 -5.53 -15.04 9.39
CA PHE A 183 -4.33 -14.34 9.81
C PHE A 183 -4.13 -14.44 11.33
N GLY A 184 -2.90 -14.17 11.77
CA GLY A 184 -2.60 -14.19 13.20
C GLY A 184 -1.10 -14.13 13.50
N GLU A 185 -0.76 -14.31 14.77
CA GLU A 185 0.59 -14.39 15.28
C GLU A 185 0.86 -15.81 15.81
N LEU A 186 1.74 -16.54 15.13
CA LEU A 186 2.10 -17.93 15.49
C LEU A 186 2.95 -17.99 16.75
N ALA A 187 3.90 -17.06 16.87
CA ALA A 187 4.78 -16.85 17.99
C ALA A 187 5.10 -15.36 18.11
N GLU A 188 5.74 -14.93 19.19
CA GLU A 188 6.14 -13.53 19.37
C GLU A 188 6.98 -13.05 18.18
N GLY A 189 6.50 -11.98 17.52
CA GLY A 189 7.11 -11.41 16.34
C GLY A 189 6.97 -12.23 15.05
N LEU A 190 6.28 -13.37 15.05
CA LEU A 190 6.05 -14.20 13.87
C LEU A 190 4.57 -14.16 13.46
N ARG A 191 4.25 -13.35 12.45
CA ARG A 191 2.88 -13.14 11.93
C ARG A 191 2.70 -13.81 10.59
N TYR A 192 1.47 -14.24 10.31
CA TYR A 192 1.10 -14.86 9.04
C TYR A 192 -0.23 -14.33 8.52
N GLN A 193 -0.38 -14.38 7.20
CA GLN A 193 -1.63 -14.14 6.47
C GLN A 193 -1.73 -15.20 5.37
N LEU A 194 -2.92 -15.78 5.19
CA LEU A 194 -3.20 -16.79 4.17
C LEU A 194 -4.62 -16.59 3.64
N TYR A 195 -4.75 -16.20 2.37
CA TYR A 195 -6.03 -15.92 1.74
C TYR A 195 -6.22 -16.69 0.45
N GLY A 196 -7.46 -17.16 0.22
CA GLY A 196 -7.96 -17.58 -1.07
C GLY A 196 -8.61 -16.37 -1.76
N VAL A 197 -8.26 -16.10 -3.02
CA VAL A 197 -8.60 -14.86 -3.72
C VAL A 197 -8.97 -15.12 -5.17
N THR A 198 -9.60 -14.15 -5.84
CA THR A 198 -9.77 -14.13 -7.29
C THR A 198 -8.41 -14.03 -8.01
N GLY A 199 -8.30 -14.59 -9.21
CA GLY A 199 -7.11 -14.47 -10.06
C GLY A 199 -7.17 -13.26 -10.98
N PHE A 200 -6.18 -13.11 -11.85
CA PHE A 200 -6.10 -12.04 -12.85
C PHE A 200 -6.92 -12.34 -14.11
N ASN A 201 -7.16 -11.32 -14.92
CA ASN A 201 -7.64 -11.43 -16.29
C ASN A 201 -6.46 -11.38 -17.26
N ALA A 202 -6.02 -12.55 -17.75
CA ALA A 202 -4.85 -12.66 -18.63
C ALA A 202 -5.01 -11.95 -19.98
N ASN A 203 -6.21 -11.60 -20.42
CA ASN A 203 -6.43 -10.80 -21.63
C ASN A 203 -5.80 -9.39 -21.56
N ARG A 204 -5.48 -8.92 -20.36
CA ARG A 204 -4.95 -7.58 -20.11
C ARG A 204 -3.48 -7.58 -19.69
N PHE A 205 -2.79 -8.73 -19.81
CA PHE A 205 -1.35 -8.79 -19.56
C PHE A 205 -0.58 -8.10 -20.68
N SER A 206 0.56 -7.47 -20.35
CA SER A 206 1.32 -6.68 -21.30
C SER A 206 2.84 -6.77 -21.08
N ALA A 207 3.59 -6.42 -22.13
CA ALA A 207 5.04 -6.29 -22.05
C ALA A 207 5.50 -5.25 -21.04
N GLU A 208 4.80 -4.15 -20.92
CA GLU A 208 5.18 -3.00 -20.11
C GLU A 208 4.95 -3.21 -18.61
N SER A 209 3.77 -3.70 -18.26
CA SER A 209 3.28 -3.74 -16.89
C SER A 209 3.02 -5.16 -16.36
N ALA A 210 3.40 -6.19 -17.14
CA ALA A 210 3.18 -7.60 -16.82
C ALA A 210 1.73 -7.91 -16.44
N LEU A 211 1.41 -7.98 -15.14
CA LEU A 211 0.08 -8.33 -14.64
C LEU A 211 -0.83 -7.12 -14.39
N ARG A 212 -0.28 -5.92 -14.22
CA ARG A 212 -0.97 -4.79 -13.58
C ARG A 212 -2.36 -4.53 -14.16
N GLU A 213 -2.46 -4.45 -15.48
CA GLU A 213 -3.73 -4.19 -16.15
C GLU A 213 -4.74 -5.36 -16.05
N GLY A 214 -4.26 -6.53 -15.61
CA GLY A 214 -5.08 -7.72 -15.42
C GLY A 214 -5.80 -7.81 -14.08
N HIS A 215 -5.69 -6.81 -13.19
CA HIS A 215 -6.45 -6.76 -11.94
C HIS A 215 -7.94 -6.89 -12.19
N GLN A 216 -8.64 -7.63 -11.33
CA GLN A 216 -10.09 -7.74 -11.38
C GLN A 216 -10.80 -6.98 -10.26
N GLU A 217 -10.11 -6.69 -9.12
CA GLU A 217 -10.52 -5.76 -8.06
C GLU A 217 -11.96 -5.98 -7.56
N ALA A 218 -12.44 -7.22 -7.64
CA ALA A 218 -13.83 -7.60 -7.42
C ALA A 218 -14.85 -6.92 -8.36
N GLN A 219 -14.40 -6.23 -9.41
CA GLN A 219 -15.27 -5.61 -10.42
C GLN A 219 -15.78 -6.69 -11.41
N LEU A 220 -16.86 -7.37 -11.07
CA LEU A 220 -17.40 -8.50 -11.84
C LEU A 220 -16.35 -9.57 -12.13
N ALA A 221 -15.45 -9.81 -11.16
CA ALA A 221 -14.33 -10.74 -11.29
C ALA A 221 -14.80 -12.14 -11.69
N TYR A 222 -14.05 -12.78 -12.58
CA TYR A 222 -14.38 -14.11 -13.07
C TYR A 222 -14.27 -15.17 -11.97
N GLY A 223 -15.39 -15.74 -11.56
CA GLY A 223 -15.48 -16.74 -10.51
C GLY A 223 -14.97 -18.15 -10.91
N GLY A 224 -14.21 -18.28 -11.99
CA GLY A 224 -13.63 -19.54 -12.46
C GLY A 224 -12.13 -19.65 -12.30
N ASP A 225 -11.47 -18.55 -11.98
CA ASP A 225 -10.03 -18.46 -11.73
C ASP A 225 -9.81 -17.99 -10.30
N PHE A 226 -9.27 -18.88 -9.48
CA PHE A 226 -8.94 -18.59 -8.09
C PHE A 226 -7.46 -18.84 -7.84
N GLY A 227 -6.96 -18.23 -6.80
CA GLY A 227 -5.62 -18.40 -6.32
C GLY A 227 -5.51 -18.32 -4.82
N GLY A 228 -4.29 -18.35 -4.36
CA GLY A 228 -3.96 -18.16 -2.95
C GLY A 228 -2.77 -17.23 -2.80
N VAL A 229 -2.76 -16.50 -1.71
CA VAL A 229 -1.63 -15.69 -1.27
C VAL A 229 -1.28 -16.05 0.16
N ALA A 230 0.01 -16.15 0.43
CA ALA A 230 0.56 -16.35 1.76
C ALA A 230 1.61 -15.28 2.04
N ARG A 231 1.62 -14.74 3.26
CA ARG A 231 2.67 -13.87 3.78
C ARG A 231 3.11 -14.33 5.16
N LEU A 232 4.40 -14.23 5.41
CA LEU A 232 5.02 -14.46 6.71
C LEU A 232 5.90 -13.25 7.02
N ASP A 233 5.69 -12.62 8.19
CA ASP A 233 6.53 -11.56 8.72
C ASP A 233 7.21 -12.02 9.99
N TYR A 234 8.52 -11.86 10.07
CA TYR A 234 9.32 -12.17 11.26
C TYR A 234 10.03 -10.93 11.78
N GLU A 235 9.70 -10.52 12.99
CA GLU A 235 10.28 -9.38 13.71
C GLU A 235 11.14 -9.88 14.88
N PRO A 236 12.40 -10.28 14.64
CA PRO A 236 13.29 -10.77 15.71
C PRO A 236 13.67 -9.70 16.72
N LEU A 237 13.65 -8.45 16.30
CA LEU A 237 13.99 -7.28 17.09
C LEU A 237 13.03 -6.16 16.73
N LEU A 238 12.59 -5.39 17.70
CA LEU A 238 11.69 -4.26 17.47
C LEU A 238 12.24 -3.32 16.38
N GLY A 239 11.41 -3.08 15.36
CA GLY A 239 11.76 -2.25 14.20
C GLY A 239 12.65 -2.92 13.17
N THR A 240 12.88 -4.25 13.23
CA THR A 240 13.53 -5.02 12.16
C THR A 240 12.63 -6.18 11.75
N VAL A 241 12.10 -6.13 10.53
CA VAL A 241 11.17 -7.10 9.98
C VAL A 241 11.73 -7.74 8.72
N PHE A 242 11.60 -9.04 8.60
CA PHE A 242 11.83 -9.82 7.40
C PHE A 242 10.47 -10.34 6.92
N GLY A 243 10.11 -10.05 5.68
CA GLY A 243 8.87 -10.47 5.04
C GLY A 243 9.14 -11.47 3.92
N PHE A 244 8.21 -12.39 3.73
CA PHE A 244 8.17 -13.27 2.58
C PHE A 244 6.73 -13.46 2.12
N SER A 245 6.47 -13.31 0.82
CA SER A 245 5.16 -13.48 0.21
C SER A 245 5.23 -14.47 -0.96
N ALA A 246 4.18 -15.26 -1.10
CA ALA A 246 3.98 -16.15 -2.24
C ALA A 246 2.53 -16.05 -2.73
N TYR A 247 2.36 -15.91 -4.03
CA TYR A 247 1.05 -15.92 -4.70
C TYR A 247 1.04 -16.94 -5.82
N ALA A 248 -0.06 -17.66 -5.97
CA ALA A 248 -0.29 -18.56 -7.11
C ALA A 248 -1.78 -18.57 -7.48
N ALA A 249 -2.10 -18.33 -8.74
CA ALA A 249 -3.48 -18.34 -9.24
C ALA A 249 -3.57 -18.79 -10.69
N MET A 250 -4.80 -19.11 -11.13
CA MET A 250 -5.16 -19.26 -12.55
C MET A 250 -5.78 -17.95 -13.05
N SER A 251 -5.50 -17.59 -14.30
CA SER A 251 -5.85 -16.27 -14.86
C SER A 251 -6.39 -16.33 -16.31
N GLY A 252 -6.75 -17.50 -16.79
CA GLY A 252 -7.12 -17.73 -18.19
C GLY A 252 -8.60 -17.95 -18.46
N ASN A 253 -9.51 -17.58 -17.55
CA ASN A 253 -10.92 -17.95 -17.64
C ASN A 253 -11.58 -17.54 -18.97
N THR A 254 -11.33 -16.32 -19.44
CA THR A 254 -11.87 -15.80 -20.70
C THR A 254 -11.16 -16.35 -21.95
N LEU A 255 -10.01 -16.99 -21.79
CA LEU A 255 -9.16 -17.56 -22.85
C LEU A 255 -9.15 -19.09 -22.87
N ARG A 256 -10.01 -19.75 -22.09
CA ARG A 256 -9.99 -21.21 -21.93
C ARG A 256 -10.13 -22.00 -23.24
N SER A 257 -10.84 -21.45 -24.22
CA SER A 257 -11.03 -22.09 -25.53
C SER A 257 -9.84 -21.92 -26.47
N THR A 258 -9.00 -20.91 -26.28
CA THR A 258 -7.91 -20.52 -27.16
C THR A 258 -6.53 -20.76 -26.57
N VAL A 259 -6.34 -20.46 -25.29
CA VAL A 259 -5.06 -20.56 -24.60
C VAL A 259 -5.11 -21.64 -23.51
N GLY A 260 -6.26 -21.84 -22.88
CA GLY A 260 -6.41 -22.70 -21.72
C GLY A 260 -6.29 -21.95 -20.39
N ARG A 261 -5.69 -22.61 -19.40
CA ARG A 261 -5.40 -21.99 -18.10
C ARG A 261 -4.07 -21.28 -18.16
N VAL A 262 -4.02 -20.05 -17.67
CA VAL A 262 -2.80 -19.24 -17.55
C VAL A 262 -2.39 -19.21 -16.07
N PRO A 263 -1.47 -20.08 -15.62
CA PRO A 263 -0.99 -20.02 -14.24
C PRO A 263 -0.07 -18.82 -14.03
N VAL A 264 -0.27 -18.11 -12.93
CA VAL A 264 0.57 -17.01 -12.48
C VAL A 264 1.13 -17.36 -11.11
N THR A 265 2.43 -17.18 -10.91
CA THR A 265 3.09 -17.38 -9.62
C THR A 265 4.03 -16.22 -9.33
N LEU A 266 3.97 -15.66 -8.14
CA LEU A 266 4.84 -14.58 -7.70
C LEU A 266 5.45 -14.94 -6.36
N PHE A 267 6.76 -14.74 -6.22
CA PHE A 267 7.49 -14.79 -4.95
C PHE A 267 8.11 -13.44 -4.68
N GLU A 268 8.03 -13.04 -3.43
CA GLU A 268 8.59 -11.79 -2.95
C GLU A 268 9.28 -12.00 -1.61
N ALA A 269 10.37 -11.27 -1.37
CA ALA A 269 11.05 -11.20 -0.09
C ALA A 269 11.46 -9.77 0.21
N ASP A 270 11.23 -9.34 1.45
CA ASP A 270 11.59 -8.02 1.92
C ASP A 270 12.32 -8.04 3.28
N ALA A 271 13.07 -6.97 3.51
CA ALA A 271 13.68 -6.68 4.79
C ALA A 271 13.60 -5.18 5.06
N ARG A 272 13.22 -4.82 6.28
CA ARG A 272 13.15 -3.43 6.71
C ARG A 272 13.65 -3.28 8.13
N THR A 273 14.40 -2.21 8.39
CA THR A 273 14.89 -1.91 9.73
C THR A 273 14.80 -0.41 10.02
N ARG A 274 14.50 -0.10 11.28
CA ARG A 274 14.49 1.25 11.81
C ARG A 274 15.16 1.26 13.17
N ARG A 275 16.30 1.97 13.28
CA ARG A 275 17.05 2.10 14.52
C ARG A 275 17.57 3.51 14.70
N GLY A 276 17.14 4.17 15.75
CA GLY A 276 17.48 5.58 15.95
C GLY A 276 17.00 6.41 14.74
N GLY A 277 17.88 7.21 14.14
CA GLY A 277 17.57 7.98 12.93
C GLY A 277 17.70 7.20 11.63
N PHE A 278 18.31 6.01 11.65
CA PHE A 278 18.57 5.19 10.47
C PHE A 278 17.36 4.34 10.09
N THR A 279 17.06 4.30 8.78
CA THR A 279 16.12 3.35 8.18
C THR A 279 16.72 2.72 6.95
N ALA A 280 16.45 1.42 6.74
CA ALA A 280 16.77 0.73 5.51
C ALA A 280 15.61 -0.18 5.10
N ARG A 281 15.39 -0.30 3.78
CA ARG A 281 14.40 -1.19 3.16
C ARG A 281 15.04 -1.86 1.96
N ALA A 282 14.82 -3.15 1.82
CA ALA A 282 15.18 -3.91 0.63
C ALA A 282 14.03 -4.82 0.26
N GLN A 283 13.76 -4.96 -1.02
CA GLN A 283 12.70 -5.82 -1.53
C GLN A 283 13.10 -6.39 -2.87
N ALA A 284 12.73 -7.65 -3.12
CA ALA A 284 12.93 -8.32 -4.40
C ALA A 284 11.72 -9.18 -4.71
N ALA A 285 11.33 -9.23 -5.98
CA ALA A 285 10.24 -10.09 -6.44
C ALA A 285 10.57 -10.73 -7.79
N VAL A 286 10.02 -11.91 -7.99
CA VAL A 286 10.02 -12.62 -9.26
C VAL A 286 8.61 -13.15 -9.56
N LEU A 287 8.16 -12.90 -10.77
CA LEU A 287 6.87 -13.27 -11.31
C LEU A 287 7.08 -14.25 -12.45
N PHE A 288 6.23 -15.28 -12.51
CA PHE A 288 6.17 -16.25 -13.60
C PHE A 288 4.76 -16.27 -14.18
N ILE A 289 4.66 -16.21 -15.51
CA ILE A 289 3.42 -16.32 -16.28
C ILE A 289 3.54 -17.57 -17.14
N GLY A 290 2.76 -18.61 -16.81
CA GLY A 290 2.71 -19.81 -17.62
C GLY A 290 1.88 -19.61 -18.89
N GLU A 291 2.07 -20.49 -19.86
CA GLU A 291 1.39 -20.43 -21.19
C GLU A 291 1.58 -19.10 -21.94
N ALA A 292 2.61 -18.31 -21.61
CA ALA A 292 2.89 -17.02 -22.24
C ALA A 292 3.03 -17.16 -23.76
N ALA A 293 3.65 -18.24 -24.26
CA ALA A 293 3.74 -18.49 -25.70
C ALA A 293 2.38 -18.74 -26.39
N ALA A 294 1.45 -19.38 -25.71
CA ALA A 294 0.10 -19.56 -26.22
C ALA A 294 -0.71 -18.27 -26.16
N LEU A 295 -0.49 -17.49 -25.11
CA LEU A 295 -1.09 -16.17 -24.93
C LEU A 295 -0.64 -15.21 -26.04
N ASP A 296 0.66 -15.14 -26.30
CA ASP A 296 1.23 -14.29 -27.35
C ASP A 296 0.69 -14.66 -28.75
N ARG A 297 0.64 -15.94 -29.08
CA ARG A 297 0.02 -16.38 -30.35
C ARG A 297 -1.46 -16.02 -30.48
N ALA A 298 -2.20 -16.03 -29.36
CA ALA A 298 -3.59 -15.57 -29.35
C ALA A 298 -3.68 -14.06 -29.56
N PHE A 299 -2.78 -13.31 -28.99
CA PHE A 299 -2.73 -11.84 -29.11
C PHE A 299 -2.29 -11.36 -30.48
N GLU A 300 -1.42 -12.10 -31.22
CA GLU A 300 -1.07 -11.79 -32.60
C GLU A 300 -2.29 -11.72 -33.54
N THR A 301 -3.33 -12.49 -33.24
CA THR A 301 -4.58 -12.53 -34.00
C THR A 301 -5.73 -11.81 -33.31
N GLY A 302 -5.46 -11.20 -32.17
CA GLY A 302 -6.43 -10.53 -31.32
C GLY A 302 -6.73 -9.07 -31.69
N THR A 303 -7.18 -8.29 -30.73
CA THR A 303 -7.45 -6.85 -30.89
C THR A 303 -6.16 -6.06 -31.08
N GLU A 304 -6.24 -4.81 -31.56
CA GLU A 304 -5.07 -3.94 -31.68
C GLU A 304 -4.41 -3.66 -30.31
N GLU A 305 -5.18 -3.60 -29.25
CA GLU A 305 -4.69 -3.46 -27.88
C GLU A 305 -3.87 -4.70 -27.47
N GLN A 306 -4.35 -5.91 -27.74
CA GLN A 306 -3.63 -7.14 -27.48
C GLN A 306 -2.34 -7.24 -28.30
N LYS A 307 -2.36 -6.85 -29.57
CA LYS A 307 -1.15 -6.79 -30.41
C LYS A 307 -0.12 -5.80 -29.87
N ALA A 308 -0.56 -4.65 -29.39
CA ALA A 308 0.31 -3.64 -28.78
C ALA A 308 0.93 -4.13 -27.46
N ALA A 309 0.22 -5.00 -26.72
CA ALA A 309 0.68 -5.58 -25.46
C ALA A 309 1.83 -6.60 -25.61
N LEU A 310 2.08 -7.12 -26.81
CA LEU A 310 3.08 -8.16 -27.10
C LEU A 310 4.54 -7.68 -26.92
N PRO A 311 5.45 -8.62 -26.56
CA PRO A 311 5.15 -9.96 -26.06
C PRO A 311 4.86 -9.92 -24.56
N VAL A 312 3.92 -10.74 -24.08
CA VAL A 312 3.75 -11.00 -22.65
C VAL A 312 4.92 -11.85 -22.17
N SER A 313 5.60 -11.42 -21.13
CA SER A 313 6.75 -12.14 -20.59
C SER A 313 6.36 -13.47 -19.93
N SER A 314 7.25 -14.45 -20.00
CA SER A 314 7.18 -15.66 -19.18
C SER A 314 7.72 -15.41 -17.76
N GLN A 315 8.60 -14.39 -17.59
CA GLN A 315 9.17 -13.97 -16.32
C GLN A 315 9.36 -12.46 -16.26
N ALA A 316 8.93 -11.86 -15.15
CA ALA A 316 9.29 -10.51 -14.75
C ALA A 316 9.97 -10.53 -13.38
N ARG A 317 10.84 -9.56 -13.10
CA ARG A 317 11.56 -9.48 -11.83
C ARG A 317 12.01 -8.07 -11.51
N GLY A 318 12.29 -7.82 -10.24
CA GLY A 318 12.88 -6.56 -9.82
C GLY A 318 13.34 -6.60 -8.38
N ALA A 319 14.08 -5.58 -8.00
CA ALA A 319 14.55 -5.38 -6.64
C ALA A 319 14.85 -3.90 -6.39
N TYR A 320 14.77 -3.47 -5.14
CA TYR A 320 15.30 -2.19 -4.71
C TYR A 320 15.96 -2.26 -3.34
N LEU A 321 16.83 -1.29 -3.09
CA LEU A 321 17.40 -0.99 -1.79
C LEU A 321 17.28 0.50 -1.53
N GLU A 322 16.70 0.87 -0.39
CA GLU A 322 16.60 2.24 0.11
C GLU A 322 17.28 2.34 1.47
N VAL A 323 18.08 3.38 1.65
CA VAL A 323 18.62 3.77 2.95
C VAL A 323 18.32 5.23 3.22
N ALA A 324 18.02 5.54 4.48
CA ALA A 324 17.62 6.88 4.89
C ALA A 324 18.11 7.21 6.31
N TYR A 325 18.28 8.49 6.58
CA TYR A 325 18.66 8.97 7.91
C TYR A 325 17.94 10.27 8.26
N ASP A 326 17.43 10.35 9.49
CA ASP A 326 16.83 11.56 10.04
C ASP A 326 17.92 12.55 10.50
N LEU A 327 18.16 13.56 9.69
CA LEU A 327 19.20 14.58 9.92
C LEU A 327 18.96 15.42 11.16
N LEU A 328 17.68 15.63 11.58
CA LEU A 328 17.39 16.43 12.78
C LEU A 328 17.90 15.75 14.05
N ARG A 329 18.04 14.44 14.06
CA ARG A 329 18.67 13.73 15.19
C ARG A 329 20.14 14.08 15.39
N LEU A 330 20.84 14.51 14.33
CA LEU A 330 22.23 14.96 14.40
C LEU A 330 22.33 16.45 14.73
N LEU A 331 21.42 17.28 14.20
CA LEU A 331 21.51 18.74 14.24
C LEU A 331 20.78 19.34 15.42
N ALA A 332 19.57 18.93 15.69
CA ALA A 332 18.71 19.45 16.73
C ALA A 332 17.59 18.43 17.03
N PRO A 333 17.82 17.46 17.91
CA PRO A 333 16.80 16.46 18.23
C PRO A 333 15.50 17.12 18.69
N ARG A 334 14.41 16.81 18.00
CA ARG A 334 13.05 17.26 18.32
C ARG A 334 12.12 16.07 18.23
N GLU A 335 11.26 15.87 19.20
CA GLU A 335 10.41 14.68 19.29
C GLU A 335 9.36 14.57 18.20
N SER A 336 8.84 15.70 17.71
CA SER A 336 7.73 15.75 16.75
C SER A 336 8.14 15.98 15.30
N GLN A 337 9.40 16.36 15.02
CA GLN A 337 9.86 16.72 13.69
C GLN A 337 10.94 15.76 13.19
N SER A 338 10.95 15.51 11.89
CA SER A 338 12.03 14.80 11.22
C SER A 338 12.38 15.44 9.88
N LEU A 339 13.66 15.39 9.52
CA LEU A 339 14.16 15.72 8.19
C LEU A 339 14.97 14.53 7.69
N THR A 340 14.32 13.66 6.94
CA THR A 340 14.91 12.42 6.46
C THR A 340 15.52 12.63 5.08
N ALA A 341 16.83 12.43 4.94
CA ALA A 341 17.46 12.26 3.64
C ALA A 341 17.49 10.77 3.28
N PHE A 342 17.27 10.45 2.01
CA PHE A 342 17.29 9.07 1.53
C PHE A 342 17.93 8.92 0.16
N VAL A 343 18.40 7.71 -0.12
CA VAL A 343 18.80 7.27 -1.45
C VAL A 343 18.23 5.89 -1.71
N ARG A 344 17.78 5.64 -2.96
CA ARG A 344 17.21 4.38 -3.41
C ARG A 344 17.77 3.99 -4.77
N GLY A 345 18.23 2.75 -4.90
CA GLY A 345 18.60 2.14 -6.18
C GLY A 345 17.60 1.04 -6.52
N GLU A 346 17.14 1.01 -7.78
CA GLU A 346 16.09 0.12 -8.25
C GLU A 346 16.49 -0.56 -9.55
N TYR A 347 16.07 -1.80 -9.70
CA TYR A 347 16.13 -2.58 -10.93
C TYR A 347 14.79 -3.26 -11.16
N VAL A 348 14.22 -3.10 -12.35
CA VAL A 348 12.99 -3.78 -12.78
C VAL A 348 13.13 -4.22 -14.22
N ASP A 349 12.73 -5.45 -14.49
CA ASP A 349 12.69 -6.02 -15.84
C ASP A 349 11.39 -6.83 -16.01
N THR A 350 10.41 -6.22 -16.69
CA THR A 350 9.14 -6.90 -16.97
C THR A 350 9.26 -7.88 -18.13
N GLN A 351 10.40 -7.91 -18.80
CA GLN A 351 10.72 -8.79 -19.94
C GLN A 351 11.97 -9.64 -19.65
N ALA A 352 12.13 -10.09 -18.37
CA ALA A 352 13.32 -10.84 -17.95
C ALA A 352 13.49 -12.16 -18.69
N ASP A 353 12.38 -12.77 -19.11
CA ASP A 353 12.32 -13.88 -20.05
C ASP A 353 11.04 -13.76 -20.88
N VAL A 354 11.11 -14.11 -22.17
CA VAL A 354 10.00 -14.09 -23.11
C VAL A 354 9.91 -15.43 -23.85
N PRO A 355 8.72 -15.81 -24.38
CA PRO A 355 8.58 -17.05 -25.10
C PRO A 355 9.47 -17.13 -26.36
N ALA A 356 9.89 -18.34 -26.72
CA ALA A 356 10.65 -18.58 -27.95
C ALA A 356 9.89 -18.09 -29.17
N GLY A 357 10.56 -17.35 -30.05
CA GLY A 357 10.00 -16.73 -31.26
C GLY A 357 9.59 -15.26 -31.06
N PHE A 358 9.71 -14.73 -29.86
CA PHE A 358 9.49 -13.31 -29.55
C PHE A 358 10.79 -12.67 -29.01
N ASP A 359 10.97 -11.40 -29.28
CA ASP A 359 12.12 -10.61 -28.81
C ASP A 359 11.72 -9.74 -27.60
N ALA A 360 12.53 -9.77 -26.54
CA ALA A 360 12.31 -8.94 -25.37
C ALA A 360 12.45 -7.44 -25.71
N LYS A 361 11.51 -6.65 -25.26
CA LYS A 361 11.52 -5.19 -25.38
C LYS A 361 12.37 -4.58 -24.26
N LEU A 362 13.65 -4.31 -24.56
CA LEU A 362 14.63 -3.85 -23.58
C LEU A 362 14.31 -2.46 -22.99
N GLU A 363 13.45 -1.66 -23.64
CA GLU A 363 12.91 -0.41 -23.08
C GLU A 363 12.10 -0.61 -21.79
N PHE A 364 11.64 -1.83 -21.49
CA PHE A 364 10.94 -2.16 -20.26
C PHE A 364 11.86 -2.69 -19.15
N ARG A 365 13.17 -2.81 -19.41
CA ARG A 365 14.18 -3.00 -18.37
C ARG A 365 14.61 -1.64 -17.83
N ARG A 366 14.38 -1.41 -16.55
CA ARG A 366 14.54 -0.11 -15.87
C ARG A 366 15.60 -0.18 -14.78
N TYR A 367 16.46 0.83 -14.74
CA TYR A 367 17.39 1.10 -13.64
C TYR A 367 17.10 2.50 -13.14
N SER A 368 16.75 2.64 -11.87
CA SER A 368 16.45 3.94 -11.29
C SER A 368 17.36 4.21 -10.08
N ALA A 369 17.87 5.45 -10.01
CA ALA A 369 18.53 5.98 -8.82
C ALA A 369 17.72 7.19 -8.35
N VAL A 370 17.29 7.17 -7.09
CA VAL A 370 16.48 8.23 -6.49
C VAL A 370 17.20 8.75 -5.25
N ALA A 371 17.27 10.06 -5.11
CA ALA A 371 17.79 10.71 -3.90
C ALA A 371 16.87 11.87 -3.52
N GLY A 372 16.55 12.01 -2.24
CA GLY A 372 15.60 13.04 -1.82
C GLY A 372 15.60 13.33 -0.34
N VAL A 373 14.71 14.22 0.03
CA VAL A 373 14.48 14.63 1.41
C VAL A 373 12.99 14.63 1.72
N VAL A 374 12.66 14.27 2.97
CA VAL A 374 11.31 14.30 3.49
C VAL A 374 11.32 15.07 4.80
N TYR A 375 10.65 16.21 4.84
CA TYR A 375 10.42 16.95 6.06
C TYR A 375 9.04 16.63 6.63
N ARG A 376 9.01 16.16 7.88
CA ARG A 376 7.76 15.94 8.62
C ARG A 376 7.72 16.91 9.80
N PRO A 377 6.92 18.00 9.70
CA PRO A 377 6.68 18.89 10.85
C PRO A 377 5.95 18.17 11.99
N ILE A 378 5.09 17.23 11.64
CA ILE A 378 4.43 16.25 12.51
C ILE A 378 4.35 14.91 11.75
N PRO A 379 4.17 13.77 12.43
CA PRO A 379 4.15 12.45 11.77
C PRO A 379 3.13 12.32 10.64
N GLN A 380 2.01 13.03 10.74
CA GLN A 380 0.89 12.95 9.79
C GLN A 380 1.08 13.77 8.52
N ILE A 381 2.03 14.71 8.49
CA ILE A 381 2.26 15.58 7.32
C ILE A 381 3.68 15.37 6.82
N ALA A 382 3.85 15.13 5.52
CA ALA A 382 5.17 15.08 4.91
C ALA A 382 5.26 15.99 3.69
N LEU A 383 6.33 16.79 3.65
CA LEU A 383 6.77 17.54 2.47
C LEU A 383 7.95 16.78 1.88
N LYS A 384 7.81 16.35 0.63
CA LYS A 384 8.77 15.51 -0.06
C LYS A 384 9.38 16.25 -1.25
N ALA A 385 10.65 16.00 -1.50
CA ALA A 385 11.33 16.39 -2.73
C ALA A 385 12.35 15.32 -3.09
N ASP A 386 12.34 14.86 -4.32
CA ASP A 386 13.34 13.93 -4.82
C ASP A 386 13.78 14.22 -6.25
N TYR A 387 14.94 13.70 -6.58
CA TYR A 387 15.51 13.64 -7.92
C TYR A 387 15.66 12.19 -8.29
N ARG A 388 15.16 11.83 -9.47
CA ARG A 388 15.26 10.50 -10.07
C ARG A 388 16.05 10.55 -11.36
N ARG A 389 17.02 9.64 -11.51
CA ARG A 389 17.61 9.25 -12.78
C ARG A 389 17.08 7.89 -13.17
N ARG A 390 16.48 7.79 -14.35
CA ARG A 390 16.02 6.52 -14.91
C ARG A 390 16.78 6.21 -16.19
N GLU A 391 17.31 4.98 -16.29
CA GLU A 391 17.92 4.40 -17.47
C GLU A 391 17.11 3.19 -17.91
N PHE A 392 17.10 2.94 -19.23
CA PHE A 392 16.43 1.80 -19.82
C PHE A 392 17.45 0.85 -20.44
N GLY A 393 17.08 -0.42 -20.63
CA GLY A 393 17.91 -1.38 -21.35
C GLY A 393 18.07 -1.03 -22.86
N ALA A 394 17.13 -0.23 -23.39
CA ALA A 394 17.24 0.39 -24.72
C ALA A 394 16.54 1.74 -24.71
N GLY A 395 17.03 2.66 -25.56
CA GLY A 395 16.51 4.05 -25.61
C GLY A 395 17.16 4.98 -24.60
N PRO A 396 16.84 6.28 -24.66
CA PRO A 396 17.42 7.29 -23.79
C PRO A 396 16.77 7.26 -22.39
N GLY A 397 17.60 7.33 -21.36
CA GLY A 397 17.15 7.59 -20.00
C GLY A 397 16.76 9.07 -19.81
N PHE A 398 16.12 9.38 -18.69
CA PHE A 398 15.74 10.75 -18.35
C PHE A 398 15.93 11.04 -16.86
N ASN A 399 15.95 12.34 -16.54
CA ASN A 399 15.97 12.87 -15.19
C ASN A 399 14.58 13.40 -14.86
N GLU A 400 14.22 13.35 -13.59
CA GLU A 400 12.97 13.88 -13.07
C GLU A 400 13.20 14.55 -11.72
N ILE A 401 12.55 15.68 -11.49
CA ILE A 401 12.40 16.27 -10.16
C ILE A 401 10.94 16.13 -9.78
N ALA A 402 10.71 15.61 -8.58
CA ALA A 402 9.36 15.47 -8.05
C ALA A 402 9.27 16.07 -6.66
N THR A 403 8.11 16.67 -6.35
CA THR A 403 7.77 17.14 -5.00
C THR A 403 6.36 16.71 -4.63
N ALA A 404 6.09 16.57 -3.33
CA ALA A 404 4.75 16.26 -2.84
C ALA A 404 4.46 16.90 -1.48
N ILE A 405 3.20 17.20 -1.26
CA ILE A 405 2.61 17.45 0.05
C ILE A 405 1.68 16.29 0.33
N THR A 406 1.91 15.58 1.44
CA THR A 406 1.11 14.43 1.83
C THR A 406 0.61 14.61 3.26
N TRP A 407 -0.59 14.10 3.53
CA TRP A 407 -1.21 14.18 4.85
C TRP A 407 -2.00 12.92 5.18
N LEU A 408 -2.13 12.66 6.50
CA LEU A 408 -2.96 11.61 7.10
C LEU A 408 -3.72 12.25 8.27
N PHE A 409 -5.04 11.97 8.42
CA PHE A 409 -5.87 12.55 9.49
C PHE A 409 -6.88 11.56 10.07
#